data_012bc826b8cb77a76ca2470e4f996dfe
#
_entry.id   012bc826b8cb77a76ca2470e4f996dfe
#
_cell.length_a   1.000
_cell.length_b   1.000
_cell.length_c   1.000
_cell.angle_alpha   90.00
_cell.angle_beta   90.00
_cell.angle_gamma   90.00
#
_symmetry.space_group_name_H-M   'P 1'
#
loop_
_entity.id
_entity.type
_entity.pdbx_description
1 polymer ?
#
loop_
_entity_poly.entity_id
_entity_poly.type
_entity_poly.pdbx_seq_one_letter_code
_entity_poly.pdbx_strand_id
1 'polypeptide(L)'
;STRGQKEGATIFNELVIDVNTRYFEERGGYEYARTFYEEAYRFACGIYGEENIVSAVMHADEINKAVSEQMGKPVYHYHLHIVAIPTVQKEIRWSKRCKDEALRGTVKEVINQVSHSKKWKNNIPVLDENGKQEVNKYGKPVFRKSYSVLQDQLFEHMTAAGFTGFERGELGSTAEHLEGLDFQIEKDKERLAQTEQKVNEAKKELAEIRGEVRTKQKVAATYGEIDALGSKGITGKYTVTKQELDSLKALAKEGVSSRSEIHDLKRSVSYYQRQAMDLSSRLSNVKERLREVTEKYEKLVEVTKP
;
A
#
# COMPACT_ATOMS: atom_id res chain seq x y z
N SER A 1 9.86 36.44 14.08
CA SER A 1 10.69 37.35 13.23
C SER A 1 11.45 36.57 12.18
N THR A 2 11.39 37.01 10.93
CA THR A 2 12.13 36.44 9.80
C THR A 2 13.47 37.15 9.57
N ARG A 3 13.85 38.09 10.46
CA ARG A 3 15.06 38.89 10.34
C ARG A 3 16.32 38.02 10.23
N GLY A 4 17.09 38.21 9.13
CA GLY A 4 18.32 37.47 8.90
C GLY A 4 18.18 36.11 8.28
N GLN A 5 16.99 35.76 7.76
CA GLN A 5 16.80 34.60 6.91
C GLN A 5 17.31 34.89 5.49
N LYS A 6 17.75 33.82 4.82
CA LYS A 6 18.10 33.87 3.40
C LYS A 6 16.82 33.85 2.56
N GLU A 7 16.88 34.40 1.38
CA GLU A 7 15.83 34.24 0.38
C GLU A 7 15.60 32.75 0.09
N GLY A 8 14.32 32.30 -0.02
CA GLY A 8 13.97 30.91 -0.19
C GLY A 8 14.06 30.05 1.08
N ALA A 9 14.30 30.64 2.27
CA ALA A 9 14.29 29.85 3.51
C ALA A 9 12.89 29.34 3.82
N THR A 10 12.78 28.07 4.25
CA THR A 10 11.54 27.44 4.70
C THR A 10 11.00 28.16 5.94
N ILE A 11 9.81 28.76 5.83
CA ILE A 11 9.16 29.51 6.91
C ILE A 11 7.96 28.77 7.50
N PHE A 12 7.44 27.77 6.81
CA PHE A 12 6.36 26.90 7.27
C PHE A 12 6.85 25.46 7.31
N ASN A 13 6.29 24.69 8.26
CA ASN A 13 6.39 23.23 8.29
C ASN A 13 5.01 22.65 8.12
N GLU A 14 4.92 21.57 7.37
CA GLU A 14 3.78 20.68 7.41
C GLU A 14 4.16 19.45 8.22
N LEU A 15 3.31 19.09 9.17
CA LEU A 15 3.37 17.86 9.93
C LEU A 15 2.13 17.04 9.60
N VAL A 16 2.33 15.89 8.98
CA VAL A 16 1.26 14.92 8.73
C VAL A 16 1.38 13.82 9.77
N ILE A 17 0.30 13.58 10.52
CA ILE A 17 0.18 12.49 11.47
C ILE A 17 -0.81 11.49 10.90
N ASP A 18 -0.30 10.32 10.57
CA ASP A 18 -1.04 9.24 9.95
C ASP A 18 -0.87 7.96 10.77
N VAL A 19 -1.98 7.26 11.00
CA VAL A 19 -2.04 5.98 11.70
C VAL A 19 -2.91 5.03 10.90
N ASN A 20 -2.57 3.74 10.95
CA ASN A 20 -3.27 2.69 10.22
C ASN A 20 -4.79 2.79 10.42
N THR A 21 -5.51 2.91 9.32
CA THR A 21 -6.98 3.03 9.27
C THR A 21 -7.70 1.96 10.08
N ARG A 22 -7.20 0.70 10.06
CA ARG A 22 -7.79 -0.42 10.79
C ARG A 22 -7.78 -0.18 12.30
N TYR A 23 -6.76 0.48 12.83
CA TYR A 23 -6.66 0.85 14.23
C TYR A 23 -7.89 1.64 14.70
N PHE A 24 -8.36 2.58 13.90
CA PHE A 24 -9.52 3.39 14.19
C PHE A 24 -10.82 2.62 14.01
N GLU A 25 -10.95 1.86 12.92
CA GLU A 25 -12.18 1.10 12.62
C GLU A 25 -12.50 0.06 13.71
N GLU A 26 -11.49 -0.55 14.30
CA GLU A 26 -11.65 -1.52 15.39
C GLU A 26 -12.02 -0.87 16.74
N ARG A 27 -11.95 0.47 16.84
CA ARG A 27 -12.16 1.24 18.10
C ARG A 27 -13.28 2.26 18.03
N GLY A 28 -14.09 2.24 16.99
CA GLY A 28 -15.23 3.15 16.86
C GLY A 28 -15.17 4.12 15.69
N GLY A 29 -14.19 3.92 14.79
CA GLY A 29 -14.07 4.67 13.53
C GLY A 29 -13.81 6.16 13.74
N TYR A 30 -14.63 6.99 13.11
CA TYR A 30 -14.46 8.44 13.07
C TYR A 30 -14.37 9.09 14.46
N GLU A 31 -15.24 8.74 15.40
CA GLU A 31 -15.27 9.40 16.73
C GLU A 31 -14.00 9.10 17.54
N TYR A 32 -13.48 7.88 17.43
CA TYR A 32 -12.22 7.53 18.06
C TYR A 32 -11.04 8.21 17.37
N ALA A 33 -11.03 8.26 16.05
CA ALA A 33 -10.01 8.96 15.27
C ALA A 33 -9.99 10.47 15.62
N ARG A 34 -11.16 11.09 15.77
CA ARG A 34 -11.28 12.49 16.18
C ARG A 34 -10.61 12.72 17.55
N THR A 35 -10.94 11.90 18.53
CA THR A 35 -10.35 12.01 19.87
C THR A 35 -8.82 11.81 19.85
N PHE A 36 -8.35 10.85 19.05
CA PHE A 36 -6.92 10.61 18.84
C PHE A 36 -6.24 11.84 18.24
N TYR A 37 -6.79 12.41 17.17
CA TYR A 37 -6.17 13.54 16.47
C TYR A 37 -6.32 14.87 17.24
N GLU A 38 -7.32 15.02 18.11
CA GLU A 38 -7.38 16.12 19.07
C GLU A 38 -6.20 16.07 20.06
N GLU A 39 -5.83 14.88 20.53
CA GLU A 39 -4.65 14.71 21.38
C GLU A 39 -3.34 14.89 20.61
N ALA A 40 -3.26 14.38 19.39
CA ALA A 40 -2.11 14.60 18.49
C ALA A 40 -1.92 16.10 18.17
N TYR A 41 -3.00 16.87 18.07
CA TYR A 41 -2.94 18.33 17.97
C TYR A 41 -2.34 18.97 19.24
N ARG A 42 -2.70 18.51 20.44
CA ARG A 42 -2.09 19.00 21.69
C ARG A 42 -0.59 18.72 21.75
N PHE A 43 -0.19 17.54 21.28
CA PHE A 43 1.22 17.22 21.10
C PHE A 43 1.91 18.24 20.18
N ALA A 44 1.32 18.56 19.03
CA ALA A 44 1.88 19.54 18.10
C ALA A 44 1.93 20.96 18.71
N CYS A 45 0.94 21.35 19.51
CA CYS A 45 0.97 22.60 20.31
C CYS A 45 2.17 22.62 21.27
N GLY A 46 2.48 21.48 21.90
CA GLY A 46 3.69 21.35 22.75
C GLY A 46 4.99 21.51 21.98
N ILE A 47 5.04 21.05 20.72
CA ILE A 47 6.24 21.17 19.88
C ILE A 47 6.42 22.58 19.30
N TYR A 48 5.38 23.17 18.75
CA TYR A 48 5.47 24.44 18.01
C TYR A 48 5.14 25.68 18.85
N GLY A 49 4.30 25.53 19.87
CA GLY A 49 3.53 26.59 20.49
C GLY A 49 2.23 26.82 19.74
N GLU A 50 1.11 26.89 20.44
CA GLU A 50 -0.22 27.04 19.83
C GLU A 50 -0.30 28.29 18.94
N GLU A 51 0.35 29.38 19.36
CA GLU A 51 0.42 30.66 18.64
C GLU A 51 1.17 30.57 17.30
N ASN A 52 1.92 29.49 17.07
CA ASN A 52 2.68 29.27 15.84
C ASN A 52 1.99 28.27 14.91
N ILE A 53 0.86 27.68 15.30
CA ILE A 53 0.07 26.81 14.43
C ILE A 53 -0.84 27.67 13.56
N VAL A 54 -0.67 27.54 12.25
CA VAL A 54 -1.43 28.30 11.25
C VAL A 54 -2.72 27.61 10.88
N SER A 55 -2.66 26.28 10.75
CA SER A 55 -3.81 25.44 10.40
C SER A 55 -3.64 24.04 10.96
N ALA A 56 -4.72 23.43 11.39
CA ALA A 56 -4.79 22.00 11.72
C ALA A 56 -6.10 21.44 11.18
N VAL A 57 -6.02 20.46 10.29
CA VAL A 57 -7.17 19.86 9.61
C VAL A 57 -7.07 18.34 9.67
N MET A 58 -8.06 17.70 10.26
CA MET A 58 -8.25 16.27 10.18
C MET A 58 -9.01 15.94 8.88
N HIS A 59 -8.40 15.14 8.01
CA HIS A 59 -9.04 14.60 6.82
C HIS A 59 -9.81 13.34 7.18
N ALA A 60 -11.03 13.22 6.67
CA ALA A 60 -11.93 12.09 6.91
C ALA A 60 -12.79 11.77 5.65
N ASP A 61 -12.36 12.23 4.49
CA ASP A 61 -13.07 12.15 3.22
C ASP A 61 -12.38 11.21 2.20
N GLU A 62 -11.18 10.76 2.49
CA GLU A 62 -10.43 9.83 1.64
C GLU A 62 -10.82 8.38 1.91
N ILE A 63 -11.32 7.67 0.89
CA ILE A 63 -11.68 6.25 1.02
C ILE A 63 -10.43 5.38 0.93
N ASN A 64 -10.18 4.58 1.98
CA ASN A 64 -9.18 3.51 1.95
C ASN A 64 -9.75 2.29 1.21
N LYS A 65 -9.48 2.19 -0.09
CA LYS A 65 -10.03 1.12 -0.94
C LYS A 65 -9.65 -0.27 -0.48
N ALA A 66 -8.40 -0.47 -0.06
CA ALA A 66 -7.90 -1.78 0.35
C ALA A 66 -8.60 -2.29 1.60
N VAL A 67 -8.77 -1.44 2.60
CA VAL A 67 -9.48 -1.80 3.84
C VAL A 67 -10.99 -1.92 3.58
N SER A 68 -11.57 -1.05 2.74
CA SER A 68 -12.99 -1.12 2.34
C SER A 68 -13.33 -2.44 1.65
N GLU A 69 -12.48 -2.91 0.75
CA GLU A 69 -12.66 -4.23 0.10
C GLU A 69 -12.60 -5.39 1.10
N GLN A 70 -11.68 -5.34 2.06
CA GLN A 70 -11.54 -6.37 3.09
C GLN A 70 -12.72 -6.39 4.06
N MET A 71 -13.25 -5.22 4.41
CA MET A 71 -14.34 -5.08 5.38
C MET A 71 -15.74 -5.11 4.75
N GLY A 72 -15.85 -5.06 3.43
CA GLY A 72 -17.12 -5.06 2.70
C GLY A 72 -17.98 -3.83 2.92
N LYS A 73 -17.39 -2.72 3.41
CA LYS A 73 -18.03 -1.43 3.65
C LYS A 73 -17.08 -0.29 3.31
N PRO A 74 -17.59 0.92 2.98
CA PRO A 74 -16.73 2.10 2.85
C PRO A 74 -15.98 2.37 4.17
N VAL A 75 -14.66 2.48 4.08
CA VAL A 75 -13.77 2.81 5.20
C VAL A 75 -12.93 4.01 4.80
N TYR A 76 -12.88 5.00 5.68
CA TYR A 76 -12.18 6.25 5.43
C TYR A 76 -10.79 6.21 6.05
N HIS A 77 -9.86 6.86 5.37
CA HIS A 77 -8.50 7.07 5.85
C HIS A 77 -8.45 8.39 6.62
N TYR A 78 -8.15 8.30 7.91
CA TYR A 78 -8.08 9.45 8.79
C TYR A 78 -6.62 9.86 8.98
N HIS A 79 -6.33 11.14 8.78
CA HIS A 79 -5.02 11.73 9.05
C HIS A 79 -5.13 13.20 9.41
N LEU A 80 -4.13 13.73 10.12
CA LEU A 80 -4.11 15.10 10.58
C LEU A 80 -3.00 15.87 9.89
N HIS A 81 -3.34 16.95 9.20
CA HIS A 81 -2.42 17.92 8.65
C HIS A 81 -2.29 19.13 9.56
N ILE A 82 -1.07 19.49 9.91
CA ILE A 82 -0.76 20.67 10.74
C ILE A 82 0.26 21.51 10.00
N VAL A 83 -0.11 22.76 9.70
CA VAL A 83 0.81 23.77 9.17
C VAL A 83 1.24 24.68 10.30
N ALA A 84 2.53 24.77 10.57
CA ALA A 84 3.07 25.53 11.66
C ALA A 84 4.32 26.34 11.26
N ILE A 85 4.61 27.39 12.04
CA ILE A 85 5.81 28.21 11.89
C ILE A 85 6.88 27.72 12.87
N PRO A 86 8.03 27.18 12.39
CA PRO A 86 9.11 26.69 13.26
C PRO A 86 9.87 27.85 13.89
N THR A 87 9.54 28.18 15.14
CA THR A 87 10.19 29.26 15.89
C THR A 87 11.18 28.72 16.91
N VAL A 88 12.22 29.47 17.16
CA VAL A 88 13.19 29.27 18.25
C VAL A 88 13.45 30.60 18.96
N GLN A 89 13.66 30.56 20.26
CA GLN A 89 14.09 31.72 21.00
C GLN A 89 15.54 32.06 20.65
N LYS A 90 15.80 33.34 20.41
CA LYS A 90 17.13 33.85 20.11
C LYS A 90 17.39 35.06 20.95
N GLU A 91 18.48 35.01 21.73
CA GLU A 91 19.00 36.15 22.44
C GLU A 91 19.75 37.08 21.47
N ILE A 92 19.36 38.31 21.46
CA ILE A 92 20.12 39.39 20.82
C ILE A 92 20.93 40.06 21.92
N ARG A 93 22.26 40.03 21.77
CA ARG A 93 23.16 40.58 22.75
C ARG A 93 23.70 41.94 22.28
N TRP A 94 23.98 42.81 23.25
CA TRP A 94 24.65 44.04 22.98
C TRP A 94 26.01 43.78 22.30
N SER A 95 26.31 44.59 21.29
CA SER A 95 27.56 44.48 20.57
C SER A 95 28.77 44.71 21.49
N LYS A 96 29.88 44.03 21.23
CA LYS A 96 31.16 44.29 21.88
C LYS A 96 31.67 45.74 21.67
N ARG A 97 31.08 46.47 20.69
CA ARG A 97 31.38 47.87 20.40
C ARG A 97 30.38 48.85 21.07
N CYS A 98 29.53 48.36 21.97
CA CYS A 98 28.60 49.20 22.71
C CYS A 98 29.37 50.26 23.47
N LYS A 99 28.88 51.52 23.45
CA LYS A 99 29.50 52.63 24.19
C LYS A 99 29.52 52.38 25.68
N ASP A 100 28.45 51.81 26.23
CA ASP A 100 28.38 51.39 27.61
C ASP A 100 29.04 50.00 27.76
N GLU A 101 30.15 50.00 28.47
CA GLU A 101 30.95 48.79 28.69
C GLU A 101 30.23 47.73 29.55
N ALA A 102 29.39 48.18 30.49
CA ALA A 102 28.63 47.27 31.34
C ALA A 102 27.56 46.46 30.58
N LEU A 103 27.10 46.97 29.44
CA LEU A 103 26.11 46.30 28.59
C LEU A 103 26.73 45.36 27.60
N ARG A 104 28.03 45.43 27.31
CA ARG A 104 28.70 44.60 26.29
C ARG A 104 28.51 43.12 26.53
N GLY A 105 27.90 42.38 25.58
CA GLY A 105 27.67 40.96 25.66
C GLY A 105 26.48 40.54 26.54
N THR A 106 25.85 41.47 27.26
CA THR A 106 24.60 41.19 27.97
C THR A 106 23.45 41.02 27.00
N VAL A 107 22.35 40.34 27.42
CA VAL A 107 21.17 40.17 26.61
C VAL A 107 20.45 41.52 26.47
N LYS A 108 20.25 41.95 25.23
CA LYS A 108 19.52 43.17 24.87
C LYS A 108 18.01 42.88 24.76
N GLU A 109 17.68 41.80 24.05
CA GLU A 109 16.31 41.34 23.82
C GLU A 109 16.28 39.86 23.52
N VAL A 110 15.15 39.19 23.77
CA VAL A 110 14.90 37.83 23.32
C VAL A 110 13.80 37.90 22.28
N ILE A 111 14.02 37.32 21.12
CA ILE A 111 13.06 37.31 20.04
C ILE A 111 12.72 35.86 19.64
N ASN A 112 11.47 35.63 19.24
CA ASN A 112 11.09 34.41 18.54
C ASN A 112 11.49 34.53 17.08
N GLN A 113 12.55 33.81 16.67
CA GLN A 113 13.06 33.78 15.31
C GLN A 113 12.52 32.55 14.57
N VAL A 114 11.95 32.74 13.38
CA VAL A 114 11.60 31.63 12.50
C VAL A 114 12.89 30.96 12.07
N SER A 115 13.03 29.66 12.28
CA SER A 115 14.22 28.93 11.88
C SER A 115 13.96 27.42 11.85
N HIS A 116 13.71 26.89 10.67
CA HIS A 116 13.55 25.46 10.44
C HIS A 116 14.75 24.64 10.92
N SER A 117 15.94 24.97 10.44
CA SER A 117 17.17 24.23 10.74
C SER A 117 17.56 24.19 12.22
N LYS A 118 17.23 25.25 12.99
CA LYS A 118 17.52 25.29 14.43
C LYS A 118 16.44 24.57 15.23
N LYS A 119 15.16 24.68 14.83
CA LYS A 119 14.04 23.99 15.48
C LYS A 119 14.24 22.50 15.48
N TRP A 120 14.69 21.95 14.35
CA TRP A 120 14.84 20.51 14.14
C TRP A 120 16.25 19.98 14.39
N LYS A 121 17.15 20.83 14.88
CA LYS A 121 18.49 20.38 15.25
C LYS A 121 18.42 19.49 16.49
N ASN A 122 18.93 18.26 16.36
CA ASN A 122 19.12 17.37 17.49
C ASN A 122 20.57 16.84 17.50
N ASN A 123 21.00 16.29 18.62
CA ASN A 123 22.32 15.71 18.82
C ASN A 123 22.21 14.25 19.29
N ILE A 124 21.11 13.57 18.99
CA ILE A 124 20.91 12.17 19.35
C ILE A 124 21.73 11.31 18.38
N PRO A 125 22.74 10.58 18.85
CA PRO A 125 23.62 9.78 18.00
C PRO A 125 22.88 8.59 17.40
N VAL A 126 23.27 8.20 16.19
CA VAL A 126 22.99 6.85 15.69
C VAL A 126 24.07 5.93 16.25
N LEU A 127 23.66 4.81 16.84
CA LEU A 127 24.57 3.82 17.40
C LEU A 127 24.60 2.58 16.51
N ASP A 128 25.77 1.99 16.34
CA ASP A 128 25.95 0.71 15.69
C ASP A 128 25.53 -0.45 16.61
N GLU A 129 25.60 -1.69 16.12
CA GLU A 129 25.26 -2.91 16.86
C GLU A 129 26.08 -3.08 18.17
N ASN A 130 27.22 -2.40 18.28
CA ASN A 130 28.11 -2.44 19.45
C ASN A 130 27.87 -1.25 20.39
N GLY A 131 26.87 -0.41 20.13
CA GLY A 131 26.56 0.78 20.92
C GLY A 131 27.53 1.94 20.70
N LYS A 132 28.40 1.91 19.68
CA LYS A 132 29.30 2.99 19.31
C LYS A 132 28.63 3.92 18.32
N GLN A 133 28.90 5.24 18.46
CA GLN A 133 28.35 6.23 17.56
C GLN A 133 28.84 6.02 16.11
N GLU A 134 27.90 5.92 15.18
CA GLU A 134 28.19 5.84 13.77
C GLU A 134 28.82 7.13 13.24
N VAL A 135 29.73 6.96 12.29
CA VAL A 135 30.36 8.06 11.56
C VAL A 135 30.12 7.91 10.05
N ASN A 136 29.93 9.02 9.37
CA ASN A 136 29.77 9.03 7.92
C ASN A 136 31.12 8.78 7.21
N LYS A 137 31.11 8.68 5.89
CA LYS A 137 32.31 8.50 5.04
C LYS A 137 33.41 9.55 5.22
N TYR A 138 33.12 10.64 5.90
CA TYR A 138 34.07 11.72 6.21
C TYR A 138 34.50 11.73 7.68
N GLY A 139 34.18 10.69 8.45
CA GLY A 139 34.51 10.58 9.88
C GLY A 139 33.69 11.49 10.79
N LYS A 140 32.61 12.10 10.30
CA LYS A 140 31.73 12.96 11.11
C LYS A 140 30.64 12.12 11.79
N PRO A 141 30.28 12.44 13.05
CA PRO A 141 29.18 11.81 13.75
C PRO A 141 27.86 11.83 12.97
N VAL A 142 27.16 10.71 12.93
CA VAL A 142 25.80 10.62 12.38
C VAL A 142 24.81 10.78 13.52
N PHE A 143 23.85 11.67 13.32
CA PHE A 143 22.75 11.91 14.26
C PHE A 143 21.43 11.42 13.70
N ARG A 144 20.51 11.04 14.58
CA ARG A 144 19.16 10.61 14.19
C ARG A 144 18.46 11.73 13.42
N LYS A 145 17.69 11.35 12.40
CA LYS A 145 16.85 12.31 11.68
C LYS A 145 15.77 12.86 12.62
N SER A 146 15.52 14.16 12.57
CA SER A 146 14.58 14.83 13.47
C SER A 146 13.15 14.28 13.41
N TYR A 147 12.68 13.86 12.24
CA TYR A 147 11.36 13.24 12.12
C TYR A 147 11.28 11.89 12.87
N SER A 148 12.35 11.10 12.90
CA SER A 148 12.38 9.84 13.66
C SER A 148 12.33 10.10 15.17
N VAL A 149 12.95 11.18 15.64
CA VAL A 149 12.84 11.61 17.05
C VAL A 149 11.43 12.08 17.36
N LEU A 150 10.82 12.85 16.44
CA LEU A 150 9.44 13.33 16.57
C LEU A 150 8.43 12.18 16.62
N GLN A 151 8.66 11.11 15.84
CA GLN A 151 7.84 9.89 15.92
C GLN A 151 7.91 9.20 17.29
N ASP A 152 9.10 9.13 17.91
CA ASP A 152 9.23 8.60 19.28
C ASP A 152 8.43 9.45 20.26
N GLN A 153 8.61 10.77 20.20
CA GLN A 153 7.92 11.72 21.08
C GLN A 153 6.40 11.65 20.93
N LEU A 154 5.90 11.55 19.69
CA LEU A 154 4.48 11.37 19.44
C LEU A 154 3.98 10.05 20.02
N PHE A 155 4.70 8.95 19.78
CA PHE A 155 4.31 7.63 20.30
C PHE A 155 4.26 7.60 21.82
N GLU A 156 5.26 8.18 22.50
CA GLU A 156 5.31 8.29 23.96
C GLU A 156 4.18 9.16 24.49
N HIS A 157 3.94 10.33 23.89
CA HIS A 157 2.86 11.24 24.29
C HIS A 157 1.49 10.58 24.16
N MET A 158 1.19 9.97 23.01
CA MET A 158 -0.09 9.33 22.78
C MET A 158 -0.31 8.12 23.68
N THR A 159 0.75 7.34 23.94
CA THR A 159 0.69 6.23 24.89
C THR A 159 0.42 6.70 26.30
N ALA A 160 1.08 7.77 26.74
CA ALA A 160 0.86 8.38 28.05
C ALA A 160 -0.56 8.97 28.19
N ALA A 161 -1.15 9.45 27.10
CA ALA A 161 -2.54 9.91 27.04
C ALA A 161 -3.57 8.75 27.00
N GLY A 162 -3.12 7.50 26.99
CA GLY A 162 -3.99 6.31 27.05
C GLY A 162 -4.32 5.68 25.68
N PHE A 163 -3.78 6.20 24.58
CA PHE A 163 -3.92 5.57 23.28
C PHE A 163 -2.89 4.45 23.13
N THR A 164 -3.35 3.20 23.10
CA THR A 164 -2.50 2.01 23.01
C THR A 164 -2.86 1.15 21.82
N GLY A 165 -1.92 0.31 21.36
CA GLY A 165 -2.16 -0.65 20.28
C GLY A 165 -2.06 -0.07 18.87
N PHE A 166 -1.52 1.13 18.69
CA PHE A 166 -1.03 1.62 17.41
C PHE A 166 0.49 1.44 17.33
N GLU A 167 1.00 1.37 16.12
CA GLU A 167 2.43 1.17 15.90
C GLU A 167 3.16 2.50 15.72
N ARG A 168 4.34 2.60 16.29
CA ARG A 168 5.21 3.77 16.12
C ARG A 168 5.71 3.93 14.67
N GLY A 169 5.70 2.85 13.92
CA GLY A 169 6.41 2.73 12.66
C GLY A 169 7.84 2.19 12.84
N GLU A 170 8.52 1.92 11.75
CA GLU A 170 9.83 1.27 11.75
C GLU A 170 10.92 2.19 12.28
N LEU A 171 11.66 1.71 13.31
CA LEU A 171 12.81 2.41 13.90
C LEU A 171 13.94 2.51 12.87
N GLY A 172 14.42 3.73 12.64
CA GLY A 172 15.54 3.95 11.74
C GLY A 172 15.20 3.88 10.26
N SER A 173 13.92 3.73 9.90
CA SER A 173 13.51 3.80 8.51
C SER A 173 14.05 5.08 7.87
N THR A 174 14.72 4.92 6.73
CA THR A 174 15.17 6.01 5.87
C THR A 174 14.22 6.22 4.69
N ALA A 175 13.10 5.48 4.66
CA ALA A 175 12.10 5.64 3.64
C ALA A 175 11.61 7.08 3.64
N GLU A 176 11.80 7.76 2.53
CA GLU A 176 11.20 9.07 2.32
C GLU A 176 9.69 8.89 2.21
N HIS A 177 8.96 9.86 2.73
CA HIS A 177 7.51 9.89 2.55
C HIS A 177 7.27 10.04 1.04
N LEU A 178 6.79 8.98 0.42
CA LEU A 178 6.31 9.06 -0.96
C LEU A 178 5.09 9.98 -0.96
N GLU A 179 5.08 10.97 -1.83
CA GLU A 179 3.86 11.74 -2.06
C GLU A 179 2.71 10.77 -2.32
N GLY A 180 1.50 11.06 -1.83
CA GLY A 180 0.38 10.12 -1.84
C GLY A 180 0.10 9.51 -3.22
N LEU A 181 0.43 10.24 -4.30
CA LEU A 181 0.36 9.75 -5.68
C LEU A 181 1.41 8.67 -6.00
N ASP A 182 2.66 8.85 -5.57
CA ASP A 182 3.73 7.87 -5.78
C ASP A 182 3.42 6.57 -5.04
N PHE A 183 2.95 6.67 -3.81
CA PHE A 183 2.49 5.51 -3.04
C PHE A 183 1.34 4.77 -3.73
N GLN A 184 0.34 5.50 -4.26
CA GLN A 184 -0.76 4.91 -5.01
C GLN A 184 -0.27 4.20 -6.29
N ILE A 185 0.64 4.82 -7.04
CA ILE A 185 1.24 4.23 -8.24
C ILE A 185 1.97 2.93 -7.90
N GLU A 186 2.75 2.91 -6.84
CA GLU A 186 3.50 1.73 -6.43
C GLU A 186 2.58 0.60 -5.98
N LYS A 187 1.56 0.90 -5.20
CA LYS A 187 0.52 -0.07 -4.79
C LYS A 187 -0.30 -0.59 -5.97
N ASP A 188 -0.64 0.25 -6.92
CA ASP A 188 -1.36 -0.19 -8.12
C ASP A 188 -0.47 -1.03 -9.05
N LYS A 189 0.84 -0.78 -9.11
CA LYS A 189 1.81 -1.67 -9.79
C LYS A 189 1.91 -3.05 -9.12
N GLU A 190 1.98 -3.10 -7.79
CA GLU A 190 1.97 -4.37 -7.05
C GLU A 190 0.68 -5.17 -7.32
N ARG A 191 -0.49 -4.52 -7.27
CA ARG A 191 -1.79 -5.14 -7.57
C ARG A 191 -1.87 -5.63 -9.01
N LEU A 192 -1.31 -4.85 -9.95
CA LEU A 192 -1.23 -5.24 -11.34
C LEU A 192 -0.42 -6.53 -11.50
N ALA A 193 0.77 -6.61 -10.92
CA ALA A 193 1.63 -7.80 -10.98
C ALA A 193 0.93 -9.04 -10.39
N GLN A 194 0.30 -8.91 -9.23
CA GLN A 194 -0.46 -10.00 -8.61
C GLN A 194 -1.64 -10.46 -9.49
N THR A 195 -2.34 -9.52 -10.13
CA THR A 195 -3.47 -9.84 -11.00
C THR A 195 -3.00 -10.52 -12.29
N GLU A 196 -1.88 -10.07 -12.86
CA GLU A 196 -1.27 -10.72 -14.04
C GLU A 196 -0.82 -12.16 -13.72
N GLN A 197 -0.25 -12.39 -12.55
CA GLN A 197 0.10 -13.74 -12.11
C GLN A 197 -1.13 -14.65 -12.04
N LYS A 198 -2.21 -14.21 -11.38
CA LYS A 198 -3.47 -14.96 -11.29
C LYS A 198 -4.08 -15.27 -12.66
N VAL A 199 -4.02 -14.30 -13.60
CA VAL A 199 -4.49 -14.50 -14.98
C VAL A 199 -3.65 -15.57 -15.69
N ASN A 200 -2.35 -15.57 -15.50
CA ASN A 200 -1.46 -16.56 -16.13
C ASN A 200 -1.67 -17.95 -15.55
N GLU A 201 -1.84 -18.09 -14.24
CA GLU A 201 -2.19 -19.36 -13.55
C GLU A 201 -3.51 -19.92 -14.08
N ALA A 202 -4.56 -19.10 -14.11
CA ALA A 202 -5.87 -19.51 -14.63
C ALA A 202 -5.82 -19.92 -16.11
N LYS A 203 -5.01 -19.25 -16.94
CA LYS A 203 -4.80 -19.64 -18.35
C LYS A 203 -4.09 -20.98 -18.48
N LYS A 204 -3.11 -21.26 -17.60
CA LYS A 204 -2.39 -22.54 -17.59
C LYS A 204 -3.33 -23.69 -17.23
N GLU A 205 -4.10 -23.55 -16.14
CA GLU A 205 -5.11 -24.52 -15.74
C GLU A 205 -6.14 -24.80 -16.86
N LEU A 206 -6.62 -23.73 -17.51
CA LEU A 206 -7.55 -23.85 -18.62
C LEU A 206 -6.93 -24.63 -19.80
N ALA A 207 -5.66 -24.44 -20.09
CA ALA A 207 -4.96 -25.16 -21.16
C ALA A 207 -4.79 -26.65 -20.80
N GLU A 208 -4.48 -26.98 -19.56
CA GLU A 208 -4.37 -28.35 -19.05
C GLU A 208 -5.70 -29.08 -19.16
N ILE A 209 -6.80 -28.50 -18.65
CA ILE A 209 -8.14 -29.07 -18.72
C ILE A 209 -8.60 -29.29 -20.19
N ARG A 210 -8.29 -28.31 -21.07
CA ARG A 210 -8.60 -28.45 -22.50
C ARG A 210 -7.82 -29.61 -23.14
N GLY A 211 -6.56 -29.83 -22.72
CA GLY A 211 -5.74 -30.96 -23.13
C GLY A 211 -6.37 -32.29 -22.73
N GLU A 212 -6.80 -32.41 -21.48
CA GLU A 212 -7.49 -33.62 -20.97
C GLU A 212 -8.79 -33.90 -21.71
N VAL A 213 -9.62 -32.87 -21.94
CA VAL A 213 -10.87 -33.03 -22.73
C VAL A 213 -10.59 -33.55 -24.13
N ARG A 214 -9.57 -33.02 -24.81
CA ARG A 214 -9.16 -33.47 -26.15
C ARG A 214 -8.68 -34.93 -26.14
N THR A 215 -7.92 -35.33 -25.12
CA THR A 215 -7.41 -36.70 -24.97
C THR A 215 -8.56 -37.67 -24.75
N LYS A 216 -9.47 -37.37 -23.86
CA LYS A 216 -10.64 -38.20 -23.59
C LYS A 216 -11.62 -38.28 -24.77
N GLN A 217 -11.74 -37.22 -25.58
CA GLN A 217 -12.54 -37.28 -26.82
C GLN A 217 -11.91 -38.12 -27.92
N LYS A 218 -10.58 -38.29 -27.98
CA LYS A 218 -9.88 -39.17 -28.94
C LYS A 218 -10.00 -40.62 -28.55
N VAL A 219 -10.14 -40.96 -27.27
CA VAL A 219 -10.30 -42.34 -26.74
C VAL A 219 -11.71 -42.84 -26.88
N ALA A 220 -12.70 -41.97 -27.12
CA ALA A 220 -14.03 -42.45 -27.54
C ALA A 220 -13.88 -43.20 -28.85
N ALA A 221 -14.04 -44.56 -28.75
CA ALA A 221 -13.86 -45.50 -29.83
C ALA A 221 -14.34 -44.94 -31.16
N THR A 222 -13.52 -45.10 -32.19
CA THR A 222 -13.92 -44.67 -33.52
C THR A 222 -15.23 -45.40 -33.84
N TYR A 223 -16.27 -44.68 -34.20
CA TYR A 223 -17.58 -45.24 -34.55
C TYR A 223 -17.42 -46.43 -35.54
N GLY A 224 -16.36 -46.40 -36.37
CA GLY A 224 -16.03 -47.48 -37.26
C GLY A 224 -15.66 -48.80 -36.60
N GLU A 225 -15.09 -48.82 -35.39
CA GLU A 225 -14.81 -50.05 -34.65
C GLU A 225 -16.10 -50.65 -34.08
N ILE A 226 -17.06 -49.83 -33.70
CA ILE A 226 -18.39 -50.26 -33.22
C ILE A 226 -19.21 -50.76 -34.38
N ASP A 227 -19.21 -50.13 -35.54
CA ASP A 227 -19.95 -50.50 -36.72
C ASP A 227 -19.41 -51.80 -37.37
N ALA A 228 -18.16 -52.16 -37.06
CA ALA A 228 -17.54 -53.42 -37.52
C ALA A 228 -17.92 -54.66 -36.67
N LEU A 229 -18.58 -54.46 -35.51
CA LEU A 229 -18.97 -55.56 -34.62
C LEU A 229 -20.21 -56.30 -35.17
N GLY A 230 -20.08 -57.62 -35.30
CA GLY A 230 -21.15 -58.49 -35.70
C GLY A 230 -21.26 -58.71 -37.22
N SER A 231 -21.83 -59.87 -37.61
CA SER A 231 -22.10 -60.25 -38.98
C SER A 231 -23.58 -60.33 -39.30
N LYS A 232 -23.98 -59.83 -40.47
CA LYS A 232 -25.37 -59.86 -40.91
C LYS A 232 -25.65 -61.17 -41.57
N GLY A 233 -26.53 -61.97 -40.98
CA GLY A 233 -27.02 -63.27 -41.54
C GLY A 233 -27.99 -63.08 -42.70
N ILE A 234 -28.23 -64.20 -43.48
CA ILE A 234 -29.11 -64.23 -44.65
C ILE A 234 -30.54 -63.77 -44.31
N THR A 235 -30.96 -63.93 -43.05
CA THR A 235 -32.29 -63.53 -42.55
C THR A 235 -32.37 -62.06 -42.16
N GLY A 236 -31.31 -61.30 -42.37
CA GLY A 236 -31.22 -59.86 -41.97
C GLY A 236 -30.97 -59.66 -40.48
N LYS A 237 -30.77 -60.69 -39.68
CA LYS A 237 -30.44 -60.63 -38.26
C LYS A 237 -28.93 -60.50 -38.12
N TYR A 238 -28.46 -59.62 -37.21
CA TYR A 238 -27.09 -59.54 -36.81
C TYR A 238 -26.76 -60.59 -35.75
N THR A 239 -25.68 -61.32 -35.96
CA THR A 239 -25.14 -62.30 -35.01
C THR A 239 -23.85 -61.75 -34.46
N VAL A 240 -23.68 -61.64 -33.18
CA VAL A 240 -22.46 -61.27 -32.49
C VAL A 240 -21.93 -62.41 -31.67
N THR A 241 -20.66 -62.64 -31.65
CA THR A 241 -20.03 -63.61 -30.77
C THR A 241 -20.09 -63.17 -29.32
N LYS A 242 -19.92 -64.11 -28.39
CA LYS A 242 -19.87 -63.76 -26.97
C LYS A 242 -18.73 -62.72 -26.67
N GLN A 243 -17.58 -62.87 -27.30
CA GLN A 243 -16.45 -61.95 -27.15
C GLN A 243 -16.77 -60.53 -27.67
N GLU A 244 -17.37 -60.42 -28.86
CA GLU A 244 -17.82 -59.14 -29.42
C GLU A 244 -18.88 -58.46 -28.54
N LEU A 245 -19.82 -59.25 -27.96
CA LEU A 245 -20.84 -58.75 -27.04
C LEU A 245 -20.24 -58.23 -25.73
N ASP A 246 -19.25 -58.97 -25.20
CA ASP A 246 -18.58 -58.56 -23.96
C ASP A 246 -17.70 -57.32 -24.21
N SER A 247 -17.03 -57.22 -25.37
CA SER A 247 -16.32 -56.01 -25.79
C SER A 247 -17.25 -54.81 -25.96
N LEU A 248 -18.41 -55.01 -26.61
CA LEU A 248 -19.41 -53.95 -26.77
C LEU A 248 -19.94 -53.44 -25.43
N LYS A 249 -20.18 -54.35 -24.47
CA LYS A 249 -20.61 -53.99 -23.11
C LYS A 249 -19.53 -53.20 -22.35
N ALA A 250 -18.26 -53.57 -22.52
CA ALA A 250 -17.13 -52.85 -21.91
C ALA A 250 -17.03 -51.45 -22.49
N LEU A 251 -17.04 -51.31 -23.82
CA LEU A 251 -17.02 -50.04 -24.51
C LEU A 251 -18.21 -49.14 -24.14
N ALA A 252 -19.39 -49.72 -24.02
CA ALA A 252 -20.60 -49.00 -23.61
C ALA A 252 -20.48 -48.46 -22.17
N LYS A 253 -19.93 -49.25 -21.23
CA LYS A 253 -19.68 -48.82 -19.86
C LYS A 253 -18.65 -47.71 -19.80
N GLU A 254 -17.56 -47.86 -20.51
CA GLU A 254 -16.52 -46.85 -20.62
C GLU A 254 -17.05 -45.55 -21.25
N GLY A 255 -17.86 -45.66 -22.31
CA GLY A 255 -18.50 -44.52 -22.97
C GLY A 255 -19.47 -43.76 -22.03
N VAL A 256 -20.20 -44.45 -21.16
CA VAL A 256 -21.07 -43.82 -20.16
C VAL A 256 -20.22 -43.07 -19.10
N SER A 257 -19.16 -43.71 -18.58
CA SER A 257 -18.24 -43.10 -17.62
C SER A 257 -17.57 -41.88 -18.21
N SER A 258 -16.97 -42.00 -19.42
CA SER A 258 -16.32 -40.91 -20.11
C SER A 258 -17.25 -39.74 -20.45
N ARG A 259 -18.55 -40.04 -20.70
CA ARG A 259 -19.55 -38.99 -20.95
C ARG A 259 -19.82 -38.14 -19.71
N SER A 260 -19.87 -38.74 -18.52
CA SER A 260 -20.01 -38.02 -17.25
C SER A 260 -18.80 -37.16 -16.99
N GLU A 261 -17.60 -37.75 -17.11
CA GLU A 261 -16.33 -36.99 -16.90
C GLU A 261 -16.16 -35.81 -17.89
N ILE A 262 -16.48 -36.03 -19.18
CA ILE A 262 -16.47 -34.97 -20.20
C ILE A 262 -17.49 -33.88 -19.83
N HIS A 263 -18.65 -34.24 -19.28
CA HIS A 263 -19.63 -33.25 -18.83
C HIS A 263 -19.07 -32.39 -17.69
N ASP A 264 -18.44 -33.00 -16.69
CA ASP A 264 -17.87 -32.30 -15.54
C ASP A 264 -16.67 -31.44 -15.92
N LEU A 265 -15.80 -31.97 -16.80
CA LEU A 265 -14.70 -31.18 -17.36
C LEU A 265 -15.19 -29.96 -18.18
N LYS A 266 -16.26 -30.11 -18.96
CA LYS A 266 -16.87 -28.99 -19.69
C LYS A 266 -17.44 -27.93 -18.74
N ARG A 267 -18.03 -28.33 -17.61
CA ARG A 267 -18.46 -27.40 -16.56
C ARG A 267 -17.27 -26.66 -15.98
N SER A 268 -16.18 -27.33 -15.64
CA SER A 268 -14.97 -26.76 -15.11
C SER A 268 -14.33 -25.78 -16.12
N VAL A 269 -14.23 -26.15 -17.39
CA VAL A 269 -13.77 -25.25 -18.46
C VAL A 269 -14.60 -23.98 -18.52
N SER A 270 -15.93 -24.10 -18.46
CA SER A 270 -16.83 -22.93 -18.52
C SER A 270 -16.70 -22.04 -17.28
N TYR A 271 -16.43 -22.63 -16.12
CA TYR A 271 -16.17 -21.90 -14.88
C TYR A 271 -14.86 -21.10 -14.97
N TYR A 272 -13.76 -21.76 -15.32
CA TYR A 272 -12.45 -21.09 -15.44
C TYR A 272 -12.39 -20.07 -16.57
N GLN A 273 -13.13 -20.30 -17.67
CA GLN A 273 -13.27 -19.29 -18.73
C GLN A 273 -13.92 -18.00 -18.20
N ARG A 274 -15.01 -18.13 -17.41
CA ARG A 274 -15.66 -16.96 -16.80
C ARG A 274 -14.73 -16.24 -15.83
N GLN A 275 -14.00 -16.97 -14.99
CA GLN A 275 -13.00 -16.37 -14.08
C GLN A 275 -11.89 -15.65 -14.85
N ALA A 276 -11.35 -16.26 -15.89
CA ALA A 276 -10.32 -15.63 -16.72
C ALA A 276 -10.83 -14.35 -17.41
N MET A 277 -12.08 -14.33 -17.84
CA MET A 277 -12.70 -13.11 -18.42
C MET A 277 -12.90 -12.01 -17.38
N ASP A 278 -13.36 -12.34 -16.18
CA ASP A 278 -13.54 -11.37 -15.08
C ASP A 278 -12.18 -10.78 -14.65
N LEU A 279 -11.19 -11.63 -14.43
CA LEU A 279 -9.83 -11.18 -14.10
C LEU A 279 -9.19 -10.32 -15.20
N SER A 280 -9.42 -10.67 -16.48
CA SER A 280 -8.93 -9.88 -17.61
C SER A 280 -9.59 -8.51 -17.68
N SER A 281 -10.88 -8.42 -17.36
CA SER A 281 -11.60 -7.14 -17.28
C SER A 281 -11.07 -6.27 -16.14
N ARG A 282 -10.87 -6.87 -14.96
CA ARG A 282 -10.27 -6.15 -13.80
C ARG A 282 -8.85 -5.67 -14.12
N LEU A 283 -8.06 -6.50 -14.76
CA LEU A 283 -6.70 -6.14 -15.20
C LEU A 283 -6.72 -4.94 -16.15
N SER A 284 -7.65 -4.92 -17.12
CA SER A 284 -7.81 -3.80 -18.05
C SER A 284 -8.16 -2.51 -17.31
N ASN A 285 -9.10 -2.57 -16.37
CA ASN A 285 -9.50 -1.41 -15.57
C ASN A 285 -8.36 -0.88 -14.69
N VAL A 286 -7.58 -1.77 -14.08
CA VAL A 286 -6.41 -1.36 -13.27
C VAL A 286 -5.34 -0.71 -14.15
N LYS A 287 -5.06 -1.27 -15.34
CA LYS A 287 -4.10 -0.69 -16.30
C LYS A 287 -4.52 0.72 -16.75
N GLU A 288 -5.81 0.91 -17.04
CA GLU A 288 -6.35 2.21 -17.44
C GLU A 288 -6.21 3.26 -16.32
N ARG A 289 -6.59 2.88 -15.09
CA ARG A 289 -6.40 3.75 -13.93
C ARG A 289 -4.95 4.10 -13.65
N LEU A 290 -4.05 3.11 -13.75
CA LEU A 290 -2.61 3.34 -13.58
C LEU A 290 -2.10 4.36 -14.62
N ARG A 291 -2.55 4.25 -15.88
CA ARG A 291 -2.20 5.21 -16.93
C ARG A 291 -2.70 6.61 -16.60
N GLU A 292 -3.98 6.76 -16.18
CA GLU A 292 -4.54 8.06 -15.82
C GLU A 292 -3.79 8.73 -14.65
N VAL A 293 -3.44 7.95 -13.63
CA VAL A 293 -2.70 8.46 -12.46
C VAL A 293 -1.29 8.85 -12.87
N THR A 294 -0.63 8.05 -13.69
CA THR A 294 0.73 8.35 -14.19
C THR A 294 0.74 9.63 -15.03
N GLU A 295 -0.24 9.81 -15.93
CA GLU A 295 -0.36 11.03 -16.73
C GLU A 295 -0.62 12.28 -15.87
N LYS A 296 -1.42 12.15 -14.81
CA LYS A 296 -1.64 13.25 -13.85
C LYS A 296 -0.37 13.60 -13.07
N TYR A 297 0.37 12.58 -12.65
CA TYR A 297 1.65 12.75 -11.94
C TYR A 297 2.69 13.45 -12.83
N GLU A 298 2.85 13.00 -14.07
CA GLU A 298 3.79 13.63 -15.02
C GLU A 298 3.47 15.12 -15.26
N LYS A 299 2.17 15.45 -15.40
CA LYS A 299 1.72 16.85 -15.52
C LYS A 299 2.03 17.66 -14.26
N LEU A 300 1.84 17.08 -13.07
CA LEU A 300 2.13 17.75 -11.80
C LEU A 300 3.64 18.02 -11.66
N VAL A 301 4.47 17.04 -11.98
CA VAL A 301 5.94 17.17 -11.97
C VAL A 301 6.42 18.23 -12.96
N GLU A 302 5.78 18.35 -14.12
CA GLU A 302 6.12 19.39 -15.12
C GLU A 302 5.81 20.79 -14.62
N VAL A 303 4.70 20.97 -13.88
CA VAL A 303 4.28 22.27 -13.33
C VAL A 303 5.10 22.67 -12.08
N THR A 304 5.63 21.69 -11.35
CA THR A 304 6.39 21.90 -10.10
C THR A 304 7.91 21.95 -10.32
N LYS A 305 8.40 21.77 -11.55
CA LYS A 305 9.82 22.02 -11.87
C LYS A 305 10.14 23.51 -11.69
N PRO A 306 11.18 23.83 -10.87
CA PRO A 306 11.59 25.22 -10.62
C PRO A 306 12.12 25.91 -11.88
#